data_27bf77f60658724cdda0a823b00bd658
#
_entry.id   27bf77f60658724cdda0a823b00bd658
#
_cell.length_a   1.000
_cell.length_b   1.000
_cell.length_c   1.000
_cell.angle_alpha   90.00
_cell.angle_beta   90.00
_cell.angle_gamma   90.00
#
_symmetry.space_group_name_H-M   'P 1'
#
loop_
_entity.id
_entity.type
_entity.pdbx_description
1 polymer ?
#
loop_
_entity_poly.entity_id
_entity_poly.type
_entity_poly.pdbx_seq_one_letter_code
_entity_poly.pdbx_strand_id
1 'polypeptide(L)'
;MKKKKVKLDKNNPKSRLSVVYLKQQYAPNTIESPGDDFISYGDTAPYKNLYPQFLIDLYNSSPIHRAITDSASAMVAGKGILIEDESNVEMTNKLKTFLLNINRKETIEGLLSKVAKDLYLQGAFALNIIYSKDRSSIVSVNHVAVEKVRIGTPNELGEVDTYY
;
A
#
# COMPACT_ATOMS: atom_id res chain seq x y z
N MET A 1 -34.60 15.81 -14.05
CA MET A 1 -33.66 16.93 -13.87
C MET A 1 -33.13 17.37 -15.23
N LYS A 2 -33.41 18.61 -15.66
CA LYS A 2 -32.97 19.14 -16.96
C LYS A 2 -31.48 19.52 -16.91
N LYS A 3 -30.68 18.91 -17.75
CA LYS A 3 -29.22 19.24 -17.91
C LYS A 3 -29.10 20.64 -18.50
N LYS A 4 -28.58 21.62 -17.74
CA LYS A 4 -28.19 22.93 -18.24
C LYS A 4 -26.94 22.76 -19.12
N LYS A 5 -27.07 22.96 -20.43
CA LYS A 5 -25.93 23.08 -21.35
C LYS A 5 -25.26 24.44 -21.12
N VAL A 6 -24.04 24.46 -20.61
CA VAL A 6 -23.20 25.65 -20.57
C VAL A 6 -22.63 25.85 -21.98
N LYS A 7 -23.01 26.98 -22.65
CA LYS A 7 -22.38 27.39 -23.90
C LYS A 7 -20.99 27.96 -23.61
N LEU A 8 -19.96 27.30 -24.08
CA LEU A 8 -18.58 27.78 -24.03
C LEU A 8 -18.40 28.86 -25.09
N ASP A 9 -17.94 30.05 -24.67
CA ASP A 9 -17.54 31.12 -25.57
C ASP A 9 -16.22 30.74 -26.26
N LYS A 10 -16.26 30.52 -27.57
CA LYS A 10 -15.13 30.07 -28.38
C LYS A 10 -14.01 31.10 -28.55
N ASN A 11 -14.21 32.32 -28.08
CA ASN A 11 -13.29 33.44 -28.36
C ASN A 11 -12.45 33.88 -27.15
N ASN A 12 -12.50 33.21 -26.01
CA ASN A 12 -11.68 33.53 -24.85
C ASN A 12 -10.60 32.46 -24.58
N PRO A 13 -9.32 32.74 -24.96
CA PRO A 13 -8.24 31.76 -24.78
C PRO A 13 -7.85 31.53 -23.32
N LYS A 14 -8.41 32.25 -22.33
CA LYS A 14 -8.06 32.17 -20.91
C LYS A 14 -8.98 31.26 -20.07
N SER A 15 -10.00 30.67 -20.66
CA SER A 15 -10.95 29.80 -19.90
C SER A 15 -10.90 28.34 -20.32
N ARG A 16 -9.73 27.76 -20.41
CA ARG A 16 -9.60 26.29 -20.42
C ARG A 16 -9.54 25.75 -18.97
N LEU A 17 -10.62 25.93 -18.23
CA LEU A 17 -10.92 25.09 -17.09
C LEU A 17 -11.41 23.76 -17.64
N SER A 18 -10.49 22.82 -17.80
CA SER A 18 -10.86 21.42 -17.97
C SER A 18 -11.37 20.93 -16.61
N VAL A 19 -12.69 20.95 -16.42
CA VAL A 19 -13.32 20.27 -15.29
C VAL A 19 -13.21 18.78 -15.59
N VAL A 20 -12.20 18.14 -14.99
CA VAL A 20 -12.10 16.68 -14.97
C VAL A 20 -13.17 16.21 -13.99
N TYR A 21 -14.28 15.72 -14.52
CA TYR A 21 -15.23 14.96 -13.71
C TYR A 21 -14.58 13.63 -13.37
N LEU A 22 -14.03 13.50 -12.18
CA LEU A 22 -13.75 12.20 -11.59
C LEU A 22 -15.12 11.51 -11.43
N LYS A 23 -15.44 10.62 -12.34
CA LYS A 23 -16.54 9.67 -12.11
C LYS A 23 -16.10 8.85 -10.91
N GLN A 24 -16.77 9.05 -9.79
CA GLN A 24 -16.65 8.20 -8.62
C GLN A 24 -17.15 6.81 -9.03
N GLN A 25 -16.24 5.98 -9.53
CA GLN A 25 -16.54 4.65 -10.07
C GLN A 25 -16.38 3.57 -9.00
N TYR A 26 -15.86 3.93 -7.84
CA TYR A 26 -15.53 2.99 -6.78
C TYR A 26 -16.16 3.47 -5.48
N ALA A 27 -17.11 2.72 -4.99
CA ALA A 27 -17.56 2.89 -3.62
C ALA A 27 -16.59 2.14 -2.70
N PRO A 28 -16.12 2.74 -1.59
CA PRO A 28 -15.23 2.08 -0.65
C PRO A 28 -16.02 1.10 0.23
N ASN A 29 -16.62 0.11 -0.35
CA ASN A 29 -17.34 -0.92 0.39
C ASN A 29 -16.55 -2.21 0.33
N THR A 30 -16.21 -2.74 1.50
CA THR A 30 -15.78 -4.13 1.63
C THR A 30 -17.03 -5.01 1.52
N ILE A 31 -17.08 -5.87 0.53
CA ILE A 31 -18.15 -6.87 0.41
C ILE A 31 -17.51 -8.23 0.67
N GLU A 32 -18.05 -8.90 1.68
CA GLU A 32 -17.90 -10.33 1.81
C GLU A 32 -18.77 -10.99 0.75
N SER A 33 -18.16 -11.66 -0.20
CA SER A 33 -18.90 -12.47 -1.15
C SER A 33 -19.13 -13.86 -0.55
N PRO A 34 -20.37 -14.27 -0.31
CA PRO A 34 -20.66 -15.62 0.15
C PRO A 34 -20.07 -16.67 -0.81
N GLY A 35 -19.19 -17.53 -0.30
CA GLY A 35 -18.53 -18.56 -1.09
C GLY A 35 -17.14 -18.20 -1.61
N ASP A 36 -16.65 -16.98 -1.37
CA ASP A 36 -15.26 -16.60 -1.61
C ASP A 36 -14.43 -16.84 -0.33
N ASP A 37 -13.23 -17.39 -0.46
CA ASP A 37 -12.31 -17.65 0.66
C ASP A 37 -11.67 -16.38 1.23
N PHE A 38 -11.92 -15.23 0.63
CA PHE A 38 -11.32 -13.95 1.00
C PHE A 38 -12.27 -12.77 0.89
N ILE A 39 -11.95 -11.67 1.60
CA ILE A 39 -12.66 -10.40 1.53
C ILE A 39 -12.31 -9.67 0.24
N SER A 40 -13.32 -9.36 -0.56
CA SER A 40 -13.17 -8.55 -1.78
C SER A 40 -13.30 -7.07 -1.46
N TYR A 41 -12.48 -6.23 -2.11
CA TYR A 41 -12.51 -4.77 -1.99
C TYR A 41 -13.09 -4.12 -3.25
N GLY A 42 -14.31 -3.56 -3.13
CA GLY A 42 -15.07 -3.00 -4.22
C GLY A 42 -16.24 -3.91 -4.61
N ASP A 43 -17.41 -3.30 -4.78
CA ASP A 43 -18.71 -3.98 -4.74
C ASP A 43 -19.37 -4.18 -6.10
N THR A 44 -18.92 -3.50 -7.14
CA THR A 44 -19.63 -3.46 -8.41
C THR A 44 -18.86 -4.13 -9.54
N ALA A 45 -19.48 -5.11 -10.21
CA ALA A 45 -18.96 -5.60 -11.48
C ALA A 45 -18.97 -4.45 -12.53
N PRO A 46 -17.91 -4.29 -13.35
CA PRO A 46 -16.76 -5.18 -13.51
C PRO A 46 -15.57 -4.92 -12.54
N TYR A 47 -15.74 -4.04 -11.58
CA TYR A 47 -14.66 -3.54 -10.71
C TYR A 47 -14.57 -4.27 -9.37
N LYS A 48 -15.28 -5.39 -9.21
CA LYS A 48 -15.22 -6.23 -8.01
C LYS A 48 -13.77 -6.53 -7.65
N ASN A 49 -13.40 -6.24 -6.40
CA ASN A 49 -12.07 -6.50 -5.86
C ASN A 49 -10.90 -5.64 -6.45
N LEU A 50 -11.21 -4.52 -7.11
CA LEU A 50 -10.21 -3.65 -7.73
C LEU A 50 -10.00 -2.30 -7.01
N TYR A 51 -10.59 -2.11 -5.83
CA TYR A 51 -10.44 -0.86 -5.08
C TYR A 51 -8.98 -0.54 -4.72
N PRO A 52 -8.14 -1.49 -4.26
CA PRO A 52 -6.72 -1.23 -4.02
C PRO A 52 -5.98 -0.78 -5.29
N GLN A 53 -6.31 -1.37 -6.44
CA GLN A 53 -5.74 -0.97 -7.73
C GLN A 53 -6.13 0.46 -8.12
N PHE A 54 -7.37 0.84 -7.85
CA PHE A 54 -7.83 2.22 -8.07
C PHE A 54 -7.03 3.24 -7.25
N LEU A 55 -6.69 2.94 -5.99
CA LEU A 55 -5.86 3.84 -5.18
C LEU A 55 -4.46 4.03 -5.77
N ILE A 56 -3.86 2.99 -6.32
CA ILE A 56 -2.59 3.06 -7.05
C ILE A 56 -2.72 3.91 -8.32
N ASP A 57 -3.80 3.74 -9.08
CA ASP A 57 -4.05 4.51 -10.29
C ASP A 57 -4.25 6.01 -9.97
N LEU A 58 -4.94 6.30 -8.87
CA LEU A 58 -5.11 7.66 -8.37
C LEU A 58 -3.77 8.30 -7.98
N TYR A 59 -2.92 7.57 -7.25
CA TYR A 59 -1.57 8.02 -6.92
C TYR A 59 -0.74 8.29 -8.18
N ASN A 60 -0.80 7.42 -9.18
CA ASN A 60 -0.06 7.58 -10.43
C ASN A 60 -0.57 8.72 -11.31
N SER A 61 -1.87 9.02 -11.25
CA SER A 61 -2.50 10.06 -12.07
C SER A 61 -2.36 11.48 -11.51
N SER A 62 -2.07 11.63 -10.21
CA SER A 62 -1.97 12.93 -9.55
C SER A 62 -0.54 13.25 -9.10
N PRO A 63 0.19 14.13 -9.81
CA PRO A 63 1.57 14.48 -9.45
C PRO A 63 1.70 15.08 -8.04
N ILE A 64 0.70 15.87 -7.61
CA ILE A 64 0.69 16.50 -6.27
C ILE A 64 0.50 15.44 -5.20
N HIS A 65 -0.48 14.56 -5.36
CA HIS A 65 -0.72 13.46 -4.41
C HIS A 65 0.50 12.55 -4.31
N ARG A 66 1.12 12.23 -5.45
CA ARG A 66 2.35 11.45 -5.50
C ARG A 66 3.50 12.13 -4.74
N ALA A 67 3.74 13.42 -4.97
CA ALA A 67 4.81 14.16 -4.31
C ALA A 67 4.62 14.21 -2.79
N ILE A 68 3.39 14.42 -2.31
CA ILE A 68 3.07 14.43 -0.88
C ILE A 68 3.29 13.05 -0.27
N THR A 69 2.78 11.99 -0.89
CA THR A 69 2.91 10.61 -0.40
C THR A 69 4.37 10.18 -0.37
N ASP A 70 5.13 10.44 -1.43
CA ASP A 70 6.54 10.06 -1.50
C ASP A 70 7.38 10.82 -0.46
N SER A 71 7.12 12.13 -0.27
CA SER A 71 7.81 12.94 0.75
C SER A 71 7.48 12.46 2.16
N ALA A 72 6.20 12.21 2.46
CA ALA A 72 5.77 11.72 3.76
C ALA A 72 6.37 10.33 4.07
N SER A 73 6.37 9.43 3.09
CA SER A 73 6.96 8.09 3.23
C SER A 73 8.47 8.17 3.49
N ALA A 74 9.18 9.06 2.79
CA ALA A 74 10.59 9.28 3.00
C ALA A 74 10.90 9.86 4.39
N MET A 75 10.05 10.78 4.88
CA MET A 75 10.19 11.34 6.24
C MET A 75 9.98 10.28 7.33
N VAL A 76 8.99 9.38 7.15
CA VAL A 76 8.74 8.29 8.10
C VAL A 76 9.87 7.27 8.09
N ALA A 77 10.37 6.89 6.92
CA ALA A 77 11.50 5.97 6.82
C ALA A 77 12.77 6.56 7.42
N GLY A 78 12.96 7.88 7.26
CA GLY A 78 14.07 8.63 7.83
C GLY A 78 15.44 8.04 7.44
N LYS A 79 16.29 7.88 8.45
CA LYS A 79 17.61 7.24 8.33
C LYS A 79 17.59 5.74 8.69
N GLY A 80 16.40 5.13 8.74
CA GLY A 80 16.23 3.74 9.13
C GLY A 80 16.18 3.52 10.63
N ILE A 81 16.59 2.34 11.07
CA ILE A 81 16.57 1.92 12.47
C ILE A 81 18.00 1.99 13.03
N LEU A 82 18.14 2.70 14.13
CA LEU A 82 19.38 2.69 14.91
C LEU A 82 19.27 1.63 16.01
N ILE A 83 20.29 0.79 16.12
CA ILE A 83 20.41 -0.19 17.19
C ILE A 83 21.60 0.19 18.06
N GLU A 84 21.35 0.43 19.33
CA GLU A 84 22.36 0.70 20.35
C GLU A 84 22.12 -0.24 21.54
N ASP A 85 23.02 -1.17 21.73
CA ASP A 85 23.09 -2.02 22.91
C ASP A 85 24.55 -2.26 23.26
N GLU A 86 24.99 -1.66 24.36
CA GLU A 86 26.35 -1.76 24.85
C GLU A 86 26.62 -3.11 25.56
N SER A 87 25.56 -3.80 25.98
CA SER A 87 25.67 -5.04 26.75
C SER A 87 26.02 -6.26 25.88
N ASN A 88 25.63 -6.23 24.59
CA ASN A 88 25.87 -7.33 23.66
C ASN A 88 26.30 -6.85 22.27
N VAL A 89 27.56 -6.48 22.17
CA VAL A 89 28.17 -5.94 20.94
C VAL A 89 28.10 -6.92 19.76
N GLU A 90 28.25 -8.22 20.03
CA GLU A 90 28.20 -9.25 18.97
C GLU A 90 26.80 -9.33 18.34
N MET A 91 25.75 -9.38 19.17
CA MET A 91 24.37 -9.41 18.71
C MET A 91 24.02 -8.12 17.97
N THR A 92 24.41 -6.99 18.51
CA THR A 92 24.22 -5.67 17.88
C THR A 92 24.82 -5.61 16.48
N ASN A 93 26.04 -6.11 16.30
CA ASN A 93 26.70 -6.15 14.99
C ASN A 93 25.98 -7.11 14.02
N LYS A 94 25.52 -8.27 14.47
CA LYS A 94 24.71 -9.19 13.66
C LYS A 94 23.42 -8.54 13.20
N LEU A 95 22.69 -7.85 14.09
CA LEU A 95 21.48 -7.13 13.76
C LEU A 95 21.73 -5.97 12.78
N LYS A 96 22.77 -5.17 13.01
CA LYS A 96 23.16 -4.10 12.07
C LYS A 96 23.42 -4.66 10.67
N THR A 97 24.17 -5.75 10.58
CA THR A 97 24.48 -6.41 9.31
C THR A 97 23.21 -6.95 8.64
N PHE A 98 22.29 -7.52 9.42
CA PHE A 98 20.99 -7.99 8.90
C PHE A 98 20.13 -6.84 8.38
N LEU A 99 20.05 -5.70 9.09
CA LEU A 99 19.26 -4.54 8.67
C LEU A 99 19.83 -3.87 7.41
N LEU A 100 21.15 -3.87 7.23
CA LEU A 100 21.77 -3.38 6.00
C LEU A 100 21.47 -4.27 4.79
N ASN A 101 21.16 -5.54 5.02
CA ASN A 101 20.87 -6.53 3.99
C ASN A 101 19.61 -7.32 4.36
N ILE A 102 18.48 -6.61 4.60
CA ILE A 102 17.23 -7.21 5.05
C ILE A 102 16.70 -8.24 4.06
N ASN A 103 17.02 -8.04 2.79
CA ASN A 103 16.93 -9.03 1.73
C ASN A 103 18.08 -8.77 0.72
N ARG A 104 18.17 -9.60 -0.34
CA ARG A 104 19.25 -9.49 -1.34
C ARG A 104 19.20 -8.21 -2.19
N LYS A 105 18.17 -7.39 -2.08
CA LYS A 105 17.90 -6.28 -3.01
C LYS A 105 17.85 -4.92 -2.32
N GLU A 106 17.60 -4.88 -1.01
CA GLU A 106 17.35 -3.61 -0.33
C GLU A 106 17.75 -3.63 1.15
N THR A 107 17.93 -2.43 1.69
CA THR A 107 18.19 -2.16 3.10
C THR A 107 16.89 -1.97 3.86
N ILE A 108 16.96 -1.87 5.19
CA ILE A 108 15.81 -1.59 6.04
C ILE A 108 15.14 -0.25 5.71
N GLU A 109 15.91 0.78 5.35
CA GLU A 109 15.36 2.09 4.97
C GLU A 109 14.49 1.98 3.72
N GLY A 110 14.96 1.23 2.71
CA GLY A 110 14.18 0.96 1.50
C GLY A 110 12.89 0.21 1.79
N LEU A 111 12.95 -0.80 2.67
CA LEU A 111 11.77 -1.54 3.11
C LEU A 111 10.78 -0.64 3.85
N LEU A 112 11.26 0.14 4.83
CA LEU A 112 10.41 1.06 5.61
C LEU A 112 9.73 2.12 4.75
N SER A 113 10.44 2.65 3.75
CA SER A 113 9.85 3.61 2.80
C SER A 113 8.68 3.00 2.02
N LYS A 114 8.79 1.74 1.60
CA LYS A 114 7.69 1.02 0.93
C LYS A 114 6.52 0.76 1.87
N VAL A 115 6.79 0.31 3.09
CA VAL A 115 5.78 0.08 4.13
C VAL A 115 5.04 1.38 4.45
N ALA A 116 5.76 2.49 4.65
CA ALA A 116 5.15 3.78 4.89
C ALA A 116 4.29 4.25 3.72
N LYS A 117 4.76 4.06 2.48
CA LYS A 117 3.99 4.38 1.28
C LYS A 117 2.68 3.59 1.22
N ASP A 118 2.72 2.29 1.46
CA ASP A 118 1.53 1.44 1.45
C ASP A 118 0.53 1.87 2.52
N LEU A 119 1.01 2.21 3.73
CA LEU A 119 0.16 2.74 4.80
C LEU A 119 -0.54 4.05 4.40
N TYR A 120 0.16 4.97 3.71
CA TYR A 120 -0.45 6.21 3.24
C TYR A 120 -1.44 5.99 2.10
N LEU A 121 -1.20 5.04 1.20
CA LEU A 121 -2.04 4.80 0.03
C LEU A 121 -3.21 3.85 0.31
N GLN A 122 -2.95 2.80 1.08
CA GLN A 122 -3.86 1.65 1.23
C GLN A 122 -4.39 1.50 2.66
N GLY A 123 -3.78 2.18 3.64
CA GLY A 123 -4.08 1.99 5.05
C GLY A 123 -3.57 0.67 5.66
N ALA A 124 -2.85 -0.12 4.88
CA ALA A 124 -2.29 -1.41 5.28
C ALA A 124 -0.94 -1.65 4.59
N PHE A 125 -0.18 -2.62 5.08
CA PHE A 125 1.01 -3.13 4.41
C PHE A 125 1.11 -4.64 4.56
N ALA A 126 1.86 -5.28 3.69
CA ALA A 126 2.12 -6.71 3.75
C ALA A 126 3.62 -7.02 3.65
N LEU A 127 4.09 -7.92 4.51
CA LEU A 127 5.47 -8.39 4.53
C LEU A 127 5.50 -9.91 4.44
N ASN A 128 6.38 -10.42 3.57
CA ASN A 128 6.69 -11.83 3.52
C ASN A 128 7.99 -12.08 4.29
N ILE A 129 7.89 -12.78 5.43
CA ILE A 129 9.01 -13.13 6.29
C ILE A 129 9.45 -14.55 5.95
N ILE A 130 10.68 -14.69 5.49
CA ILE A 130 11.28 -15.98 5.14
C ILE A 130 12.18 -16.43 6.28
N TYR A 131 11.88 -17.58 6.81
CA TYR A 131 12.66 -18.23 7.86
C TYR A 131 13.69 -19.20 7.27
N SER A 132 14.73 -19.51 8.07
CA SER A 132 15.64 -20.61 7.82
C SER A 132 14.89 -21.94 7.79
N LYS A 133 15.50 -22.98 7.22
CA LYS A 133 14.86 -24.31 7.08
C LYS A 133 14.48 -24.93 8.44
N ASP A 134 15.26 -24.65 9.48
CA ASP A 134 15.02 -25.06 10.86
C ASP A 134 14.15 -24.08 11.65
N ARG A 135 13.69 -23.00 11.02
CA ARG A 135 12.91 -21.90 11.62
C ARG A 135 13.56 -21.19 12.81
N SER A 136 14.86 -21.36 13.01
CA SER A 136 15.60 -20.74 14.12
C SER A 136 15.91 -19.25 13.89
N SER A 137 15.91 -18.80 12.64
CA SER A 137 16.27 -17.44 12.28
C SER A 137 15.47 -16.90 11.09
N ILE A 138 15.34 -15.58 11.01
CA ILE A 138 14.80 -14.89 9.83
C ILE A 138 15.92 -14.73 8.81
N VAL A 139 15.69 -15.21 7.59
CA VAL A 139 16.64 -15.13 6.48
C VAL A 139 16.43 -13.83 5.69
N SER A 140 15.18 -13.46 5.45
CA SER A 140 14.86 -12.22 4.75
C SER A 140 13.45 -11.74 5.05
N VAL A 141 13.25 -10.43 4.89
CA VAL A 141 11.93 -9.80 4.93
C VAL A 141 11.73 -9.08 3.60
N ASN A 142 10.63 -9.37 2.93
CA ASN A 142 10.30 -8.81 1.64
C ASN A 142 8.99 -8.06 1.68
N HIS A 143 8.94 -6.90 1.06
CA HIS A 143 7.71 -6.15 0.87
C HIS A 143 6.83 -6.88 -0.17
N VAL A 144 5.54 -7.00 0.13
CA VAL A 144 4.52 -7.51 -0.79
C VAL A 144 3.56 -6.38 -1.10
N ALA A 145 3.30 -6.13 -2.37
CA ALA A 145 2.38 -5.09 -2.80
C ALA A 145 0.95 -5.39 -2.31
N VAL A 146 0.39 -4.47 -1.54
CA VAL A 146 -0.91 -4.67 -0.85
C VAL A 146 -2.05 -4.92 -1.83
N GLU A 147 -2.00 -4.31 -3.02
CA GLU A 147 -3.02 -4.53 -4.06
C GLU A 147 -3.10 -5.98 -4.54
N LYS A 148 -2.10 -6.80 -4.22
CA LYS A 148 -2.05 -8.23 -4.55
C LYS A 148 -2.43 -9.15 -3.39
N VAL A 149 -2.63 -8.58 -2.21
CA VAL A 149 -2.94 -9.35 -1.00
C VAL A 149 -4.42 -9.21 -0.67
N ARG A 150 -5.05 -10.30 -0.27
CA ARG A 150 -6.41 -10.31 0.24
C ARG A 150 -6.44 -10.99 1.60
N ILE A 151 -7.27 -10.46 2.46
CA ILE A 151 -7.52 -11.00 3.79
C ILE A 151 -8.53 -12.13 3.63
N GLY A 152 -8.25 -13.29 4.21
CA GLY A 152 -9.20 -14.41 4.26
C GLY A 152 -10.46 -14.06 5.04
N THR A 153 -11.55 -14.77 4.78
CA THR A 153 -12.78 -14.62 5.57
C THR A 153 -12.51 -15.00 7.03
N PRO A 154 -12.93 -14.15 7.98
CA PRO A 154 -12.77 -14.46 9.40
C PRO A 154 -13.50 -15.75 9.77
N ASN A 155 -12.91 -16.50 10.69
CA ASN A 155 -13.53 -17.69 11.27
C ASN A 155 -14.70 -17.31 12.21
N GLU A 156 -15.38 -18.29 12.80
CA GLU A 156 -16.52 -18.08 13.72
C GLU A 156 -16.14 -17.24 14.97
N LEU A 157 -14.85 -17.14 15.29
CA LEU A 157 -14.33 -16.31 16.39
C LEU A 157 -13.96 -14.90 15.96
N GLY A 158 -14.09 -14.57 14.66
CA GLY A 158 -13.71 -13.29 14.08
C GLY A 158 -12.20 -13.15 13.81
N GLU A 159 -11.44 -14.26 13.86
CA GLU A 159 -10.01 -14.28 13.62
C GLU A 159 -9.71 -14.56 12.14
N VAL A 160 -8.67 -13.92 11.61
CA VAL A 160 -8.19 -14.12 10.24
C VAL A 160 -6.94 -15.00 10.28
N ASP A 161 -7.04 -16.18 9.72
CA ASP A 161 -5.97 -17.18 9.71
C ASP A 161 -5.23 -17.25 8.38
N THR A 162 -5.79 -16.66 7.32
CA THR A 162 -5.29 -16.86 5.95
C THR A 162 -5.18 -15.54 5.19
N TYR A 163 -4.14 -15.43 4.37
CA TYR A 163 -3.93 -14.31 3.45
C TYR A 163 -3.63 -14.89 2.06
N TYR A 164 -4.26 -14.32 1.03
CA TYR A 164 -4.17 -14.73 -0.38
C TYR A 164 -3.44 -13.72 -1.21
#